data_e9438852ec8d75807bbcd0aacaba4a67
#
_entry.id   e9438852ec8d75807bbcd0aacaba4a67
#
_cell.length_a   1.000
_cell.length_b   1.000
_cell.length_c   1.000
_cell.angle_alpha   90.00
_cell.angle_beta   90.00
_cell.angle_gamma   90.00
#
_symmetry.space_group_name_H-M   'P 1'
#
loop_
_entity.id
_entity.type
_entity.pdbx_description
1 polymer ?
#
loop_
_entity_poly.entity_id
_entity_poly.type
_entity_poly.pdbx_seq_one_letter_code
_entity_poly.pdbx_strand_id
1 'polypeptide(L)'
;MSGNLPTTGDVVSAPSQSEDDPASPQASGVRARFERSAFGRARLRAYWLSAPGKVIFLATALALGIRLFTLTRPGYLTGITEYDDGVYLGAALRMTEGAMPYKDFALVQPPGILILMAPAALIAKLTTTVKALALARLLTAAASAASVPLAGNLVRYRGTVVTLVTCGVLAVYPDDITTAHTLMLEPWMNLFCLLAMNAAFRRGHLARPGRLAWAGLALGFAGAIKFWAIAPAAVLFVLLLVDRQDRVRRLRAYVPALAAGFLVPVSPFLLSAPMTFLRSTITDQAARLGSGVPISVRLANLTGIIDILTTKGKISLNAGAHSMFSGGSSPNITETSSLGWLPVAATVSFIALIAVGYTWQSRRLSQLEWLSLGTTVLAVAAVVWYSAFFYHYADFPAPWLALTLGGSAGMLAGHPSWRPTIIRVVSVGLLLIAALQVRETFPMQQPTAEAMAHYIPAGACVVTDEVSLTIASDRFDNLPAGCPDIVDSLAATLVLSDGVSVQGGANQMPDVVAAWRTWLGKADYVWLSASHGSRRRIPWTPALSEWFNATFTKLGSYQPGTGQLYVRVTTPSSG
;
A
#
# COMPACT_ATOMS: atom_id res chain seq x y z
N MET A 1 34.98 -71.75 -55.31
CA MET A 1 35.69 -72.83 -54.59
C MET A 1 35.22 -72.83 -53.20
N SER A 2 34.40 -73.78 -52.96
CA SER A 2 34.40 -74.86 -51.92
C SER A 2 34.54 -74.29 -50.49
N GLY A 3 33.77 -74.64 -49.59
CA GLY A 3 32.82 -75.70 -49.39
C GLY A 3 32.69 -75.96 -47.88
N ASN A 4 31.55 -76.45 -47.55
CA ASN A 4 31.21 -77.36 -46.44
C ASN A 4 30.68 -76.80 -45.14
N LEU A 5 29.39 -77.01 -44.97
CA LEU A 5 28.71 -77.53 -43.77
C LEU A 5 29.29 -78.95 -43.40
N PRO A 6 29.04 -79.54 -42.23
CA PRO A 6 27.81 -79.55 -41.45
C PRO A 6 27.95 -79.71 -39.92
N THR A 7 26.83 -79.63 -39.21
CA THR A 7 26.04 -80.59 -38.38
C THR A 7 26.04 -80.38 -36.88
N THR A 8 24.82 -80.64 -36.37
CA THR A 8 24.33 -81.06 -35.04
C THR A 8 24.46 -80.08 -33.90
N GLY A 9 23.43 -79.55 -33.27
CA GLY A 9 22.31 -80.25 -32.66
C GLY A 9 22.51 -80.23 -31.15
N ASP A 10 21.92 -79.28 -30.44
CA ASP A 10 21.59 -79.47 -29.04
C ASP A 10 20.36 -78.62 -28.67
N VAL A 11 19.41 -79.38 -28.08
CA VAL A 11 18.14 -78.87 -27.54
C VAL A 11 18.43 -78.23 -26.19
N VAL A 12 18.24 -76.96 -26.05
CA VAL A 12 18.23 -76.32 -24.75
C VAL A 12 16.84 -75.65 -24.54
N SER A 13 16.27 -76.05 -23.43
CA SER A 13 14.96 -75.72 -22.87
C SER A 13 14.73 -74.22 -22.73
N ALA A 14 13.56 -73.76 -23.13
CA ALA A 14 13.08 -72.40 -22.88
C ALA A 14 12.85 -72.13 -21.38
N PRO A 15 13.26 -71.00 -20.84
CA PRO A 15 12.80 -70.55 -19.53
C PRO A 15 11.41 -69.93 -19.62
N SER A 16 10.57 -70.32 -18.68
CA SER A 16 9.21 -69.85 -18.44
C SER A 16 9.11 -68.31 -18.46
N GLN A 17 8.24 -67.76 -19.25
CA GLN A 17 7.76 -66.39 -19.16
C GLN A 17 7.06 -66.22 -17.84
N SER A 18 7.64 -65.41 -16.93
CA SER A 18 6.93 -64.86 -15.80
C SER A 18 5.93 -63.81 -16.36
N GLU A 19 4.67 -64.02 -16.16
CA GLU A 19 3.61 -63.05 -16.37
C GLU A 19 3.92 -61.78 -15.57
N ASP A 20 4.33 -60.71 -16.26
CA ASP A 20 4.29 -59.37 -15.73
C ASP A 20 2.84 -58.92 -15.57
N ASP A 21 2.37 -58.94 -14.33
CA ASP A 21 1.08 -58.40 -13.90
C ASP A 21 1.00 -56.89 -14.29
N PRO A 22 0.01 -56.45 -15.07
CA PRO A 22 -0.08 -55.06 -15.45
C PRO A 22 -0.40 -54.22 -14.21
N ALA A 23 0.62 -53.44 -13.72
CA ALA A 23 0.48 -52.51 -12.62
C ALA A 23 -0.78 -51.64 -12.81
N SER A 24 -1.68 -51.69 -11.83
CA SER A 24 -2.96 -51.01 -11.88
C SER A 24 -2.80 -49.52 -12.21
N PRO A 25 -3.67 -48.89 -13.00
CA PRO A 25 -3.62 -47.48 -13.40
C PRO A 25 -3.56 -46.49 -12.19
N GLN A 26 -4.02 -46.93 -11.04
CA GLN A 26 -3.95 -46.16 -9.78
C GLN A 26 -2.54 -46.06 -9.20
N ALA A 27 -1.74 -47.12 -9.28
CA ALA A 27 -0.35 -47.11 -8.77
C ALA A 27 0.58 -46.21 -9.61
N SER A 28 0.35 -46.12 -10.93
CA SER A 28 1.11 -45.23 -11.81
C SER A 28 0.78 -43.76 -11.55
N GLY A 29 -0.46 -43.42 -11.24
CA GLY A 29 -0.91 -42.04 -10.92
C GLY A 29 -0.34 -41.55 -9.58
N VAL A 30 -0.28 -42.40 -8.57
CA VAL A 30 0.27 -42.06 -7.24
C VAL A 30 1.78 -41.86 -7.33
N ARG A 31 2.50 -42.72 -8.03
CA ARG A 31 3.95 -42.61 -8.24
C ARG A 31 4.32 -41.34 -9.00
N ALA A 32 3.61 -41.01 -10.06
CA ALA A 32 3.77 -39.77 -10.84
C ALA A 32 3.41 -38.50 -10.04
N ARG A 33 2.49 -38.56 -9.08
CA ARG A 33 2.20 -37.47 -8.14
C ARG A 33 3.31 -37.30 -7.11
N PHE A 34 3.84 -38.41 -6.58
CA PHE A 34 4.92 -38.38 -5.60
C PHE A 34 6.24 -37.86 -6.20
N GLU A 35 6.57 -38.29 -7.42
CA GLU A 35 7.74 -37.82 -8.17
C GLU A 35 7.62 -36.33 -8.51
N ARG A 36 6.44 -35.86 -8.96
CA ARG A 36 6.17 -34.45 -9.19
C ARG A 36 6.29 -33.63 -7.91
N SER A 37 5.83 -34.14 -6.77
CA SER A 37 5.95 -33.46 -5.47
C SER A 37 7.39 -33.43 -4.93
N ALA A 38 8.17 -34.50 -5.14
CA ALA A 38 9.58 -34.56 -4.77
C ALA A 38 10.44 -33.61 -5.63
N PHE A 39 10.20 -33.59 -6.93
CA PHE A 39 10.87 -32.66 -7.86
C PHE A 39 10.50 -31.20 -7.57
N GLY A 40 9.26 -30.92 -7.19
CA GLY A 40 8.81 -29.61 -6.74
C GLY A 40 9.52 -29.17 -5.46
N ARG A 41 9.64 -30.06 -4.48
CA ARG A 41 10.37 -29.80 -3.20
C ARG A 41 11.86 -29.58 -3.41
N ALA A 42 12.50 -30.37 -4.27
CA ALA A 42 13.91 -30.20 -4.60
C ALA A 42 14.16 -28.84 -5.29
N ARG A 43 13.31 -28.45 -6.23
CA ARG A 43 13.38 -27.13 -6.86
C ARG A 43 13.16 -25.98 -5.88
N LEU A 44 12.19 -26.09 -4.98
CA LEU A 44 11.92 -25.09 -3.95
C LEU A 44 13.10 -24.96 -2.99
N ARG A 45 13.70 -26.10 -2.57
CA ARG A 45 14.90 -26.13 -1.74
C ARG A 45 16.10 -25.47 -2.43
N ALA A 46 16.34 -25.81 -3.72
CA ALA A 46 17.40 -25.18 -4.51
C ALA A 46 17.17 -23.68 -4.70
N TYR A 47 15.91 -23.25 -4.81
CA TYR A 47 15.54 -21.85 -4.85
C TYR A 47 16.02 -21.10 -3.61
N TRP A 48 15.64 -21.55 -2.42
CA TRP A 48 15.96 -20.87 -1.16
C TRP A 48 17.42 -21.01 -0.74
N LEU A 49 18.10 -22.09 -1.10
CA LEU A 49 19.52 -22.30 -0.79
C LEU A 49 20.47 -21.52 -1.71
N SER A 50 19.99 -20.98 -2.84
CA SER A 50 20.81 -20.11 -3.70
C SER A 50 21.15 -18.79 -2.98
N ALA A 51 22.30 -18.19 -3.32
CA ALA A 51 22.70 -16.91 -2.73
C ALA A 51 21.64 -15.80 -2.91
N PRO A 52 21.01 -15.58 -4.09
CA PRO A 52 19.89 -14.67 -4.22
C PRO A 52 18.66 -15.07 -3.37
N GLY A 53 18.39 -16.39 -3.24
CA GLY A 53 17.28 -16.87 -2.41
C GLY A 53 17.46 -16.53 -0.93
N LYS A 54 18.67 -16.71 -0.40
CA LYS A 54 19.03 -16.31 0.97
C LYS A 54 18.87 -14.82 1.20
N VAL A 55 19.29 -13.99 0.23
CA VAL A 55 19.13 -12.53 0.27
C VAL A 55 17.65 -12.16 0.32
N ILE A 56 16.82 -12.75 -0.54
CA ILE A 56 15.36 -12.51 -0.53
C ILE A 56 14.78 -12.85 0.83
N PHE A 57 15.13 -14.02 1.39
CA PHE A 57 14.64 -14.46 2.70
C PHE A 57 15.04 -13.49 3.81
N LEU A 58 16.33 -13.13 3.90
CA LEU A 58 16.84 -12.23 4.93
C LEU A 58 16.25 -10.82 4.81
N ALA A 59 16.16 -10.29 3.60
CA ALA A 59 15.55 -8.97 3.37
C ALA A 59 14.04 -8.97 3.70
N THR A 60 13.32 -10.05 3.39
CA THR A 60 11.90 -10.19 3.75
C THR A 60 11.73 -10.30 5.26
N ALA A 61 12.58 -11.08 5.93
CA ALA A 61 12.57 -11.18 7.39
C ALA A 61 12.88 -9.84 8.07
N LEU A 62 13.86 -9.10 7.54
CA LEU A 62 14.17 -7.74 8.01
C LEU A 62 12.97 -6.79 7.81
N ALA A 63 12.38 -6.79 6.61
CA ALA A 63 11.22 -5.97 6.28
C ALA A 63 10.05 -6.25 7.22
N LEU A 64 9.70 -7.52 7.40
CA LEU A 64 8.62 -7.93 8.30
C LEU A 64 8.96 -7.59 9.75
N GLY A 65 10.21 -7.84 10.17
CA GLY A 65 10.68 -7.54 11.52
C GLY A 65 10.55 -6.07 11.88
N ILE A 66 10.99 -5.14 11.02
CA ILE A 66 10.87 -3.69 11.25
C ILE A 66 9.39 -3.28 11.35
N ARG A 67 8.54 -3.74 10.44
CA ARG A 67 7.10 -3.38 10.40
C ARG A 67 6.36 -3.90 11.63
N LEU A 68 6.60 -5.16 12.00
CA LEU A 68 6.02 -5.73 13.23
C LEU A 68 6.56 -5.04 14.48
N PHE A 69 7.86 -4.68 14.51
CA PHE A 69 8.44 -3.92 15.61
C PHE A 69 7.72 -2.58 15.80
N THR A 70 7.44 -1.85 14.71
CA THR A 70 6.65 -0.60 14.78
C THR A 70 5.28 -0.85 15.40
N LEU A 71 4.57 -1.89 14.98
CA LEU A 71 3.25 -2.24 15.52
C LEU A 71 3.27 -2.66 17.00
N THR A 72 4.44 -3.08 17.55
CA THR A 72 4.58 -3.38 18.99
C THR A 72 4.73 -2.14 19.84
N ARG A 73 4.92 -0.95 19.25
CA ARG A 73 5.02 0.29 20.03
C ARG A 73 3.67 0.64 20.65
N PRO A 74 3.65 1.28 21.83
CA PRO A 74 2.42 1.63 22.52
C PRO A 74 1.46 2.39 21.60
N GLY A 75 0.23 1.93 21.47
CA GLY A 75 -0.82 2.54 20.66
C GLY A 75 -0.72 2.34 19.13
N TYR A 76 0.39 1.81 18.59
CA TYR A 76 0.52 1.64 17.14
C TYR A 76 -0.38 0.54 16.57
N LEU A 77 -0.71 -0.49 17.33
CA LEU A 77 -1.56 -1.57 16.85
C LEU A 77 -3.05 -1.23 16.95
N THR A 78 -3.48 -0.57 18.03
CA THR A 78 -4.90 -0.38 18.36
C THR A 78 -5.31 1.08 18.61
N GLY A 79 -4.33 2.00 18.66
CA GLY A 79 -4.58 3.42 18.91
C GLY A 79 -4.86 4.22 17.65
N ILE A 80 -4.89 5.55 17.83
CA ILE A 80 -5.17 6.53 16.78
C ILE A 80 -3.85 6.85 16.09
N THR A 81 -3.66 6.41 14.84
CA THR A 81 -2.44 6.65 14.06
C THR A 81 -2.67 7.56 12.86
N GLU A 82 -3.75 7.33 12.11
CA GLU A 82 -4.00 8.04 10.86
C GLU A 82 -5.52 8.18 10.60
N TYR A 83 -5.89 9.26 9.93
CA TYR A 83 -7.27 9.52 9.49
C TYR A 83 -7.80 8.42 8.57
N ASP A 84 -6.98 8.02 7.61
CA ASP A 84 -7.32 7.05 6.58
C ASP A 84 -7.60 5.65 7.13
N ASP A 85 -7.06 5.29 8.30
CA ASP A 85 -7.41 4.05 9.02
C ASP A 85 -8.92 3.99 9.28
N GLY A 86 -9.47 5.11 9.79
CA GLY A 86 -10.90 5.25 10.05
C GLY A 86 -11.74 5.19 8.78
N VAL A 87 -11.29 5.86 7.74
CA VAL A 87 -12.01 5.91 6.45
C VAL A 87 -12.12 4.53 5.83
N TYR A 88 -11.01 3.82 5.65
CA TYR A 88 -11.04 2.55 4.91
C TYR A 88 -11.62 1.40 5.71
N LEU A 89 -11.31 1.31 7.01
CA LEU A 89 -11.93 0.29 7.84
C LEU A 89 -13.40 0.63 8.14
N GLY A 90 -13.72 1.90 8.41
CA GLY A 90 -15.10 2.35 8.64
C GLY A 90 -15.99 2.08 7.43
N ALA A 91 -15.52 2.40 6.22
CA ALA A 91 -16.24 2.09 4.99
C ALA A 91 -16.44 0.57 4.79
N ALA A 92 -15.44 -0.25 5.13
CA ALA A 92 -15.58 -1.70 5.08
C ALA A 92 -16.56 -2.24 6.13
N LEU A 93 -16.56 -1.69 7.34
CA LEU A 93 -17.54 -2.02 8.39
C LEU A 93 -18.96 -1.72 7.90
N ARG A 94 -19.25 -0.49 7.44
CA ARG A 94 -20.57 -0.13 6.89
C ARG A 94 -20.98 -0.98 5.69
N MET A 95 -20.03 -1.26 4.79
CA MET A 95 -20.30 -2.15 3.66
C MET A 95 -20.71 -3.57 4.11
N THR A 96 -20.09 -4.11 5.16
CA THR A 96 -20.49 -5.42 5.71
C THR A 96 -21.80 -5.40 6.46
N GLU A 97 -22.30 -4.22 6.86
CA GLU A 97 -23.63 -3.98 7.42
C GLU A 97 -24.71 -3.75 6.36
N GLY A 98 -24.30 -3.66 5.08
CA GLY A 98 -25.21 -3.51 3.93
C GLY A 98 -25.28 -2.09 3.37
N ALA A 99 -24.60 -1.12 3.98
CA ALA A 99 -24.53 0.24 3.43
C ALA A 99 -23.62 0.27 2.18
N MET A 100 -24.04 1.03 1.16
CA MET A 100 -23.36 1.11 -0.14
C MET A 100 -22.50 2.37 -0.22
N PRO A 101 -21.17 2.27 -0.36
CA PRO A 101 -20.31 3.41 -0.66
C PRO A 101 -20.82 4.23 -1.84
N TYR A 102 -20.63 5.52 -1.81
CA TYR A 102 -21.06 6.53 -2.79
C TYR A 102 -22.58 6.77 -2.84
N LYS A 103 -23.40 5.82 -2.38
CA LYS A 103 -24.85 5.95 -2.30
C LYS A 103 -25.29 6.36 -0.90
N ASP A 104 -24.88 5.60 0.12
CA ASP A 104 -25.35 5.78 1.50
C ASP A 104 -24.37 6.62 2.33
N PHE A 105 -23.10 6.61 1.98
CA PHE A 105 -22.06 7.46 2.57
C PHE A 105 -21.00 7.88 1.54
N ALA A 106 -20.32 9.01 1.81
CA ALA A 106 -19.31 9.57 0.94
C ALA A 106 -17.97 8.81 1.06
N LEU A 107 -17.31 8.58 -0.08
CA LEU A 107 -15.97 7.99 -0.20
C LEU A 107 -15.28 8.57 -1.44
N VAL A 108 -13.98 8.94 -1.34
CA VAL A 108 -13.24 9.57 -2.45
C VAL A 108 -12.22 8.65 -3.13
N GLN A 109 -12.06 7.41 -2.67
CA GLN A 109 -11.12 6.45 -3.27
C GLN A 109 -11.88 5.31 -3.96
N PRO A 110 -11.30 4.64 -4.97
CA PRO A 110 -11.89 3.43 -5.53
C PRO A 110 -12.07 2.33 -4.47
N PRO A 111 -13.09 1.44 -4.61
CA PRO A 111 -13.56 0.59 -3.50
C PRO A 111 -12.74 -0.69 -3.27
N GLY A 112 -11.66 -0.93 -4.01
CA GLY A 112 -10.87 -2.16 -3.90
C GLY A 112 -10.29 -2.41 -2.50
N ILE A 113 -9.95 -1.35 -1.77
CA ILE A 113 -9.46 -1.47 -0.40
C ILE A 113 -10.53 -2.00 0.55
N LEU A 114 -11.81 -1.66 0.34
CA LEU A 114 -12.91 -2.13 1.18
C LEU A 114 -13.08 -3.64 1.08
N ILE A 115 -12.89 -4.19 -0.12
CA ILE A 115 -12.92 -5.64 -0.36
C ILE A 115 -11.79 -6.33 0.40
N LEU A 116 -10.59 -5.72 0.44
CA LEU A 116 -9.44 -6.24 1.16
C LEU A 116 -9.61 -6.13 2.68
N MET A 117 -10.30 -5.10 3.16
CA MET A 117 -10.58 -4.89 4.58
C MET A 117 -11.84 -5.65 5.06
N ALA A 118 -12.68 -6.15 4.16
CA ALA A 118 -13.89 -6.90 4.51
C ALA A 118 -13.65 -8.06 5.49
N PRO A 119 -12.57 -8.88 5.39
CA PRO A 119 -12.29 -9.90 6.40
C PRO A 119 -12.07 -9.34 7.81
N ALA A 120 -11.38 -8.20 7.94
CA ALA A 120 -11.20 -7.53 9.23
C ALA A 120 -12.53 -6.95 9.74
N ALA A 121 -13.32 -6.35 8.87
CA ALA A 121 -14.65 -5.84 9.20
C ALA A 121 -15.62 -6.95 9.67
N LEU A 122 -15.56 -8.14 9.05
CA LEU A 122 -16.35 -9.30 9.50
C LEU A 122 -15.91 -9.81 10.88
N ILE A 123 -14.62 -9.72 11.21
CA ILE A 123 -14.11 -10.07 12.55
C ILE A 123 -14.63 -9.09 13.61
N ALA A 124 -14.84 -7.81 13.26
CA ALA A 124 -15.45 -6.85 14.19
C ALA A 124 -16.82 -7.33 14.70
N LYS A 125 -17.66 -7.90 13.82
CA LYS A 125 -18.98 -8.45 14.19
C LYS A 125 -18.94 -9.57 15.23
N LEU A 126 -17.81 -10.26 15.33
CA LEU A 126 -17.60 -11.36 16.27
C LEU A 126 -16.81 -10.93 17.51
N THR A 127 -16.22 -9.72 17.47
CA THR A 127 -15.30 -9.26 18.51
C THR A 127 -15.52 -7.78 18.82
N THR A 128 -14.59 -6.91 18.38
CA THR A 128 -14.63 -5.45 18.53
C THR A 128 -14.00 -4.77 17.31
N THR A 129 -14.36 -3.51 17.07
CA THR A 129 -13.74 -2.69 16.00
C THR A 129 -12.24 -2.46 16.25
N VAL A 130 -11.81 -2.43 17.51
CA VAL A 130 -10.40 -2.33 17.91
C VAL A 130 -9.59 -3.54 17.42
N LYS A 131 -10.14 -4.77 17.57
CA LYS A 131 -9.49 -5.99 17.08
C LYS A 131 -9.48 -6.06 15.54
N ALA A 132 -10.53 -5.57 14.91
CA ALA A 132 -10.59 -5.42 13.45
C ALA A 132 -9.50 -4.46 12.95
N LEU A 133 -9.31 -3.32 13.61
CA LEU A 133 -8.24 -2.36 13.32
C LEU A 133 -6.86 -3.01 13.45
N ALA A 134 -6.61 -3.75 14.54
CA ALA A 134 -5.37 -4.47 14.74
C ALA A 134 -5.10 -5.49 13.61
N LEU A 135 -6.11 -6.28 13.23
CA LEU A 135 -5.99 -7.24 12.13
C LEU A 135 -5.72 -6.55 10.80
N ALA A 136 -6.44 -5.46 10.49
CA ALA A 136 -6.27 -4.71 9.26
C ALA A 136 -4.84 -4.15 9.13
N ARG A 137 -4.25 -3.61 10.21
CA ARG A 137 -2.86 -3.14 10.27
C ARG A 137 -1.85 -4.27 10.09
N LEU A 138 -2.06 -5.42 10.74
CA LEU A 138 -1.21 -6.60 10.56
C LEU A 138 -1.24 -7.10 9.12
N LEU A 139 -2.41 -7.12 8.48
CA LEU A 139 -2.55 -7.49 7.06
C LEU A 139 -1.84 -6.49 6.15
N THR A 140 -1.91 -5.19 6.43
CA THR A 140 -1.22 -4.15 5.66
C THR A 140 0.30 -4.26 5.81
N ALA A 141 0.80 -4.49 7.03
CA ALA A 141 2.22 -4.77 7.27
C ALA A 141 2.71 -6.02 6.51
N ALA A 142 1.89 -7.07 6.47
CA ALA A 142 2.19 -8.27 5.71
C ALA A 142 2.19 -8.03 4.19
N ALA A 143 1.25 -7.21 3.68
CA ALA A 143 1.17 -6.84 2.27
C ALA A 143 2.40 -6.03 1.82
N SER A 144 2.82 -5.04 2.61
CA SER A 144 4.05 -4.28 2.38
C SER A 144 5.28 -5.20 2.39
N ALA A 145 5.46 -6.02 3.44
CA ALA A 145 6.59 -6.95 3.52
C ALA A 145 6.63 -7.97 2.38
N ALA A 146 5.46 -8.42 1.87
CA ALA A 146 5.36 -9.34 0.73
C ALA A 146 5.83 -8.73 -0.60
N SER A 147 5.88 -7.41 -0.70
CA SER A 147 6.44 -6.70 -1.86
C SER A 147 7.94 -7.00 -2.04
N VAL A 148 8.68 -7.22 -0.95
CA VAL A 148 10.13 -7.52 -0.99
C VAL A 148 10.44 -8.82 -1.73
N PRO A 149 9.88 -10.00 -1.38
CA PRO A 149 10.15 -11.23 -2.10
C PRO A 149 9.60 -11.21 -3.53
N LEU A 150 8.53 -10.48 -3.81
CA LEU A 150 8.01 -10.32 -5.17
C LEU A 150 8.98 -9.52 -6.04
N ALA A 151 9.52 -8.40 -5.56
CA ALA A 151 10.53 -7.61 -6.24
C ALA A 151 11.83 -8.43 -6.44
N GLY A 152 12.27 -9.14 -5.39
CA GLY A 152 13.44 -10.02 -5.46
C GLY A 152 13.31 -11.13 -6.50
N ASN A 153 12.14 -11.76 -6.59
CA ASN A 153 11.88 -12.82 -7.56
C ASN A 153 11.99 -12.33 -9.01
N LEU A 154 11.60 -11.09 -9.28
CA LEU A 154 11.71 -10.47 -10.62
C LEU A 154 13.17 -10.35 -11.08
N VAL A 155 14.11 -10.09 -10.16
CA VAL A 155 15.51 -9.76 -10.49
C VAL A 155 16.52 -10.83 -10.11
N ARG A 156 16.16 -11.88 -9.34
CA ARG A 156 17.07 -12.91 -8.83
C ARG A 156 17.94 -13.59 -9.89
N TYR A 157 17.43 -13.72 -11.12
CA TYR A 157 18.15 -14.32 -12.23
C TYR A 157 19.40 -13.52 -12.63
N ARG A 158 19.51 -12.27 -12.20
CA ARG A 158 20.64 -11.36 -12.45
C ARG A 158 21.74 -11.44 -11.38
N GLY A 159 21.51 -12.22 -10.33
CA GLY A 159 22.50 -12.51 -9.29
C GLY A 159 22.32 -11.73 -8.00
N THR A 160 23.26 -11.97 -7.08
CA THR A 160 23.16 -11.56 -5.68
C THR A 160 23.15 -10.04 -5.47
N VAL A 161 23.99 -9.29 -6.21
CA VAL A 161 24.08 -7.82 -6.05
C VAL A 161 22.75 -7.15 -6.39
N VAL A 162 22.19 -7.49 -7.57
CA VAL A 162 20.90 -6.92 -8.02
C VAL A 162 19.80 -7.25 -7.02
N THR A 163 19.76 -8.50 -6.55
CA THR A 163 18.77 -8.93 -5.57
C THR A 163 18.93 -8.22 -4.24
N LEU A 164 20.17 -8.04 -3.76
CA LEU A 164 20.48 -7.37 -2.50
C LEU A 164 20.04 -5.90 -2.53
N VAL A 165 20.40 -5.18 -3.59
CA VAL A 165 20.00 -3.76 -3.71
C VAL A 165 18.50 -3.63 -3.81
N THR A 166 17.85 -4.40 -4.69
CA THR A 166 16.38 -4.34 -4.86
C THR A 166 15.64 -4.67 -3.57
N CYS A 167 15.92 -5.83 -2.97
CA CYS A 167 15.22 -6.26 -1.76
C CYS A 167 15.59 -5.41 -0.55
N GLY A 168 16.87 -5.04 -0.43
CA GLY A 168 17.37 -4.27 0.69
C GLY A 168 16.80 -2.85 0.73
N VAL A 169 16.82 -2.15 -0.41
CA VAL A 169 16.21 -0.81 -0.51
C VAL A 169 14.74 -0.87 -0.13
N LEU A 170 13.97 -1.80 -0.69
CA LEU A 170 12.55 -1.91 -0.41
C LEU A 170 12.27 -2.34 1.05
N ALA A 171 13.16 -3.16 1.64
CA ALA A 171 12.99 -3.59 3.04
C ALA A 171 13.11 -2.43 4.04
N VAL A 172 13.98 -1.45 3.75
CA VAL A 172 14.26 -0.31 4.64
C VAL A 172 13.77 1.03 4.10
N TYR A 173 12.91 1.04 3.08
CA TYR A 173 12.38 2.28 2.53
C TYR A 173 11.46 2.97 3.55
N PRO A 174 11.74 4.24 3.95
CA PRO A 174 11.06 4.87 5.08
C PRO A 174 9.54 4.98 4.89
N ASP A 175 9.09 5.45 3.72
CA ASP A 175 7.66 5.65 3.48
C ASP A 175 6.88 4.33 3.41
N ASP A 176 7.47 3.25 2.87
CA ASP A 176 6.86 1.91 2.87
C ASP A 176 6.75 1.33 4.31
N ILE A 177 7.69 1.68 5.22
CA ILE A 177 7.58 1.32 6.63
C ILE A 177 6.48 2.14 7.30
N THR A 178 6.41 3.43 7.01
CA THR A 178 5.41 4.34 7.60
C THR A 178 4.00 3.98 7.15
N THR A 179 3.76 3.70 5.87
CA THR A 179 2.46 3.30 5.35
C THR A 179 2.03 1.91 5.81
N ALA A 180 2.99 1.05 6.16
CA ALA A 180 2.75 -0.34 6.55
C ALA A 180 2.13 -0.50 7.95
N HIS A 181 2.22 0.49 8.85
CA HIS A 181 1.61 0.42 10.17
C HIS A 181 0.23 1.08 10.26
N THR A 182 -0.31 1.48 9.13
CA THR A 182 -1.63 2.08 8.94
C THR A 182 -2.37 1.36 7.81
N LEU A 183 -3.60 1.78 7.48
CA LEU A 183 -4.38 1.19 6.39
C LEU A 183 -4.22 1.96 5.07
N MET A 184 -3.01 2.42 4.76
CA MET A 184 -2.75 3.11 3.50
C MET A 184 -2.96 2.21 2.29
N LEU A 185 -3.31 2.84 1.17
CA LEU A 185 -3.62 2.15 -0.10
C LEU A 185 -2.37 1.64 -0.81
N GLU A 186 -1.25 2.33 -0.64
CA GLU A 186 -0.01 2.10 -1.36
C GLU A 186 0.58 0.71 -1.14
N PRO A 187 0.68 0.17 0.09
CA PRO A 187 1.17 -1.19 0.32
C PRO A 187 0.40 -2.25 -0.46
N TRP A 188 -0.92 -2.11 -0.50
CA TRP A 188 -1.79 -3.03 -1.22
C TRP A 188 -1.71 -2.85 -2.74
N MET A 189 -1.73 -1.62 -3.23
CA MET A 189 -1.55 -1.33 -4.64
C MET A 189 -0.20 -1.85 -5.15
N ASN A 190 0.89 -1.58 -4.43
CA ASN A 190 2.24 -2.03 -4.75
C ASN A 190 2.34 -3.56 -4.76
N LEU A 191 1.71 -4.25 -3.81
CA LEU A 191 1.61 -5.71 -3.77
C LEU A 191 0.99 -6.25 -5.07
N PHE A 192 -0.18 -5.76 -5.47
CA PHE A 192 -0.85 -6.22 -6.69
C PHE A 192 -0.11 -5.83 -7.97
N CYS A 193 0.53 -4.67 -8.01
CA CYS A 193 1.41 -4.29 -9.10
C CYS A 193 2.60 -5.27 -9.23
N LEU A 194 3.25 -5.64 -8.12
CA LEU A 194 4.36 -6.59 -8.14
C LEU A 194 3.92 -8.02 -8.46
N LEU A 195 2.73 -8.45 -8.00
CA LEU A 195 2.12 -9.71 -8.42
C LEU A 195 1.89 -9.73 -9.94
N ALA A 196 1.37 -8.64 -10.48
CA ALA A 196 1.19 -8.48 -11.93
C ALA A 196 2.53 -8.59 -12.69
N MET A 197 3.58 -7.93 -12.19
CA MET A 197 4.92 -8.01 -12.81
C MET A 197 5.49 -9.43 -12.74
N ASN A 198 5.30 -10.14 -11.64
CA ASN A 198 5.71 -11.55 -11.52
C ASN A 198 4.93 -12.47 -12.50
N ALA A 199 3.70 -12.11 -12.83
CA ALA A 199 2.95 -12.77 -13.91
C ALA A 199 3.46 -12.35 -15.30
N ALA A 200 3.70 -11.05 -15.53
CA ALA A 200 4.07 -10.49 -16.84
C ALA A 200 5.48 -10.87 -17.30
N PHE A 201 6.42 -11.07 -16.39
CA PHE A 201 7.83 -11.27 -16.74
C PHE A 201 8.39 -12.62 -16.32
N ARG A 202 9.32 -13.13 -17.14
CA ARG A 202 10.14 -14.29 -16.82
C ARG A 202 11.58 -14.02 -17.25
N ARG A 203 12.47 -13.96 -16.27
CA ARG A 203 13.89 -13.62 -16.50
C ARG A 203 14.09 -12.34 -17.34
N GLY A 204 13.30 -11.31 -17.03
CA GLY A 204 13.40 -10.00 -17.67
C GLY A 204 12.66 -9.83 -19.01
N HIS A 205 12.05 -10.90 -19.55
CA HIS A 205 11.31 -10.89 -20.82
C HIS A 205 9.81 -11.10 -20.60
N LEU A 206 9.00 -10.55 -21.49
CA LEU A 206 7.54 -10.70 -21.46
C LEU A 206 7.11 -12.17 -21.55
N ALA A 207 6.18 -12.55 -20.70
CA ALA A 207 5.64 -13.89 -20.61
C ALA A 207 4.63 -14.20 -21.74
N ARG A 208 4.21 -15.47 -21.82
CA ARG A 208 3.17 -15.95 -22.73
C ARG A 208 1.80 -15.31 -22.42
N PRO A 209 0.86 -15.26 -23.39
CA PRO A 209 -0.44 -14.57 -23.25
C PRO A 209 -1.25 -14.94 -22.01
N GLY A 210 -1.37 -16.22 -21.66
CA GLY A 210 -2.15 -16.64 -20.48
C GLY A 210 -1.61 -16.08 -19.15
N ARG A 211 -0.29 -15.81 -19.03
CA ARG A 211 0.28 -15.13 -17.87
C ARG A 211 0.03 -13.63 -17.89
N LEU A 212 -0.03 -13.03 -19.08
CA LEU A 212 -0.35 -11.61 -19.26
C LEU A 212 -1.80 -11.31 -18.89
N ALA A 213 -2.73 -12.27 -19.06
CA ALA A 213 -4.08 -12.14 -18.53
C ALA A 213 -4.09 -12.03 -17.00
N TRP A 214 -3.31 -12.85 -16.29
CA TRP A 214 -3.15 -12.70 -14.82
C TRP A 214 -2.51 -11.38 -14.43
N ALA A 215 -1.54 -10.90 -15.21
CA ALA A 215 -0.96 -9.58 -15.01
C ALA A 215 -2.00 -8.46 -15.19
N GLY A 216 -2.83 -8.56 -16.22
CA GLY A 216 -3.93 -7.64 -16.45
C GLY A 216 -4.92 -7.62 -15.28
N LEU A 217 -5.39 -8.79 -14.84
CA LEU A 217 -6.31 -8.90 -13.69
C LEU A 217 -5.73 -8.24 -12.43
N ALA A 218 -4.47 -8.54 -12.11
CA ALA A 218 -3.83 -7.98 -10.91
C ALA A 218 -3.61 -6.46 -11.02
N LEU A 219 -3.21 -5.93 -12.18
CA LEU A 219 -3.09 -4.48 -12.39
C LEU A 219 -4.45 -3.78 -12.40
N GLY A 220 -5.47 -4.40 -12.97
CA GLY A 220 -6.84 -3.89 -12.91
C GLY A 220 -7.32 -3.76 -11.46
N PHE A 221 -7.10 -4.80 -10.65
CA PHE A 221 -7.43 -4.76 -9.22
C PHE A 221 -6.60 -3.73 -8.46
N ALA A 222 -5.29 -3.58 -8.77
CA ALA A 222 -4.47 -2.50 -8.21
C ALA A 222 -5.07 -1.11 -8.53
N GLY A 223 -5.60 -0.92 -9.74
CA GLY A 223 -6.32 0.28 -10.14
C GLY A 223 -7.63 0.49 -9.37
N ALA A 224 -8.32 -0.60 -9.01
CA ALA A 224 -9.50 -0.54 -8.16
C ALA A 224 -9.18 -0.17 -6.70
N ILE A 225 -7.92 -0.28 -6.26
CA ILE A 225 -7.43 0.23 -4.97
C ILE A 225 -7.05 1.70 -5.10
N LYS A 226 -6.20 2.04 -6.08
CA LYS A 226 -5.75 3.42 -6.34
C LYS A 226 -5.39 3.60 -7.82
N PHE A 227 -5.89 4.66 -8.44
CA PHE A 227 -5.69 4.91 -9.88
C PHE A 227 -4.22 5.06 -10.29
N TRP A 228 -3.29 5.28 -9.37
CA TRP A 228 -1.87 5.39 -9.68
C TRP A 228 -1.28 4.11 -10.29
N ALA A 229 -1.92 2.96 -10.10
CA ALA A 229 -1.56 1.72 -10.80
C ALA A 229 -1.65 1.82 -12.34
N ILE A 230 -2.26 2.89 -12.86
CA ILE A 230 -2.26 3.21 -14.31
C ILE A 230 -0.83 3.38 -14.84
N ALA A 231 0.12 3.87 -14.03
CA ALA A 231 1.50 4.08 -14.48
C ALA A 231 2.18 2.76 -14.90
N PRO A 232 2.31 1.73 -14.06
CA PRO A 232 2.87 0.44 -14.50
C PRO A 232 1.99 -0.26 -15.55
N ALA A 233 0.66 -0.07 -15.52
CA ALA A 233 -0.23 -0.63 -16.54
C ALA A 233 0.00 -0.03 -17.92
N ALA A 234 0.19 1.29 -18.00
CA ALA A 234 0.48 2.00 -19.25
C ALA A 234 1.87 1.64 -19.81
N VAL A 235 2.90 1.57 -18.96
CA VAL A 235 4.24 1.19 -19.40
C VAL A 235 4.24 -0.26 -19.92
N LEU A 236 3.56 -1.19 -19.22
CA LEU A 236 3.43 -2.56 -19.70
C LEU A 236 2.66 -2.62 -21.02
N PHE A 237 1.59 -1.85 -21.18
CA PHE A 237 0.84 -1.75 -22.42
C PHE A 237 1.72 -1.25 -23.58
N VAL A 238 2.52 -0.20 -23.36
CA VAL A 238 3.47 0.31 -24.36
C VAL A 238 4.51 -0.76 -24.74
N LEU A 239 5.06 -1.49 -23.78
CA LEU A 239 5.98 -2.58 -24.05
C LEU A 239 5.34 -3.69 -24.90
N LEU A 240 4.08 -4.02 -24.65
CA LEU A 240 3.31 -4.98 -25.46
C LEU A 240 3.05 -4.47 -26.87
N LEU A 241 2.90 -3.16 -27.07
CA LEU A 241 2.74 -2.54 -28.39
C LEU A 241 4.05 -2.56 -29.20
N VAL A 242 5.18 -2.31 -28.53
CA VAL A 242 6.51 -2.24 -29.18
C VAL A 242 7.06 -3.64 -29.50
N ASP A 243 6.78 -4.63 -28.64
CA ASP A 243 7.20 -6.01 -28.88
C ASP A 243 6.36 -6.66 -30.00
N ARG A 244 6.99 -6.85 -31.15
CA ARG A 244 6.32 -7.40 -32.34
C ARG A 244 5.96 -8.89 -32.20
N GLN A 245 6.60 -9.61 -31.28
CA GLN A 245 6.38 -11.03 -31.07
C GLN A 245 5.01 -11.27 -30.41
N ASP A 246 4.12 -11.99 -31.06
CA ASP A 246 2.78 -12.35 -30.57
C ASP A 246 1.94 -11.14 -30.06
N ARG A 247 2.24 -9.92 -30.53
CA ARG A 247 1.64 -8.67 -30.05
C ARG A 247 0.12 -8.74 -29.90
N VAL A 248 -0.59 -9.14 -30.95
CA VAL A 248 -2.06 -9.19 -30.96
C VAL A 248 -2.59 -10.18 -29.92
N ARG A 249 -1.99 -11.36 -29.81
CA ARG A 249 -2.39 -12.37 -28.81
C ARG A 249 -2.14 -11.88 -27.38
N ARG A 250 -1.02 -11.22 -27.15
CA ARG A 250 -0.65 -10.65 -25.84
C ARG A 250 -1.59 -9.52 -25.43
N LEU A 251 -1.88 -8.60 -26.34
CA LEU A 251 -2.84 -7.50 -26.10
C LEU A 251 -4.26 -8.01 -25.87
N ARG A 252 -4.72 -8.99 -26.66
CA ARG A 252 -6.04 -9.63 -26.45
C ARG A 252 -6.14 -10.36 -25.10
N ALA A 253 -5.05 -10.84 -24.55
CA ALA A 253 -5.03 -11.44 -23.22
C ALA A 253 -4.95 -10.38 -22.11
N TYR A 254 -4.14 -9.33 -22.29
CA TYR A 254 -3.88 -8.33 -21.26
C TYR A 254 -4.99 -7.31 -21.09
N VAL A 255 -5.46 -6.69 -22.18
CA VAL A 255 -6.39 -5.54 -22.12
C VAL A 255 -7.76 -5.93 -21.55
N PRO A 256 -8.44 -6.98 -22.02
CA PRO A 256 -9.72 -7.39 -21.42
C PRO A 256 -9.57 -7.83 -19.97
N ALA A 257 -8.44 -8.48 -19.61
CA ALA A 257 -8.15 -8.89 -18.24
C ALA A 257 -7.90 -7.68 -17.32
N LEU A 258 -7.19 -6.65 -17.80
CA LEU A 258 -7.01 -5.38 -17.08
C LEU A 258 -8.37 -4.71 -16.82
N ALA A 259 -9.21 -4.61 -17.85
CA ALA A 259 -10.56 -4.08 -17.70
C ALA A 259 -11.40 -4.91 -16.73
N ALA A 260 -11.38 -6.22 -16.82
CA ALA A 260 -12.12 -7.10 -15.91
C ALA A 260 -11.61 -6.98 -14.46
N GLY A 261 -10.28 -6.95 -14.26
CA GLY A 261 -9.67 -6.79 -12.95
C GLY A 261 -10.07 -5.49 -12.25
N PHE A 262 -10.33 -4.43 -13.01
CA PHE A 262 -10.84 -3.16 -12.50
C PHE A 262 -12.38 -3.16 -12.37
N LEU A 263 -13.09 -3.49 -13.44
CA LEU A 263 -14.54 -3.32 -13.51
C LEU A 263 -15.29 -4.31 -12.60
N VAL A 264 -14.84 -5.55 -12.47
CA VAL A 264 -15.56 -6.55 -11.65
C VAL A 264 -15.68 -6.10 -10.19
N PRO A 265 -14.59 -5.72 -9.47
CA PRO A 265 -14.69 -5.24 -8.09
C PRO A 265 -15.38 -3.88 -7.97
N VAL A 266 -15.35 -3.04 -9.00
CA VAL A 266 -15.91 -1.68 -8.98
C VAL A 266 -17.38 -1.64 -9.37
N SER A 267 -17.86 -2.57 -10.22
CA SER A 267 -19.19 -2.52 -10.82
C SER A 267 -20.36 -2.43 -9.82
N PRO A 268 -20.39 -3.12 -8.66
CA PRO A 268 -21.52 -3.00 -7.75
C PRO A 268 -21.70 -1.55 -7.25
N PHE A 269 -20.59 -0.87 -6.98
CA PHE A 269 -20.56 0.49 -6.47
C PHE A 269 -20.86 1.52 -7.57
N LEU A 270 -20.24 1.33 -8.74
CA LEU A 270 -20.49 2.17 -9.92
C LEU A 270 -21.95 2.11 -10.36
N LEU A 271 -22.57 0.92 -10.34
CA LEU A 271 -23.98 0.76 -10.75
C LEU A 271 -24.95 1.30 -9.69
N SER A 272 -24.60 1.27 -8.40
CA SER A 272 -25.46 1.78 -7.32
C SER A 272 -25.56 3.32 -7.33
N ALA A 273 -24.48 4.03 -7.66
CA ALA A 273 -24.42 5.49 -7.64
C ALA A 273 -23.41 6.01 -8.69
N PRO A 274 -23.70 5.90 -10.01
CA PRO A 274 -22.72 6.13 -11.07
C PRO A 274 -22.14 7.54 -11.08
N MET A 275 -22.99 8.56 -10.94
CA MET A 275 -22.52 9.96 -10.98
C MET A 275 -21.69 10.32 -9.75
N THR A 276 -22.14 9.94 -8.55
CA THR A 276 -21.41 10.18 -7.30
C THR A 276 -20.08 9.43 -7.32
N PHE A 277 -20.06 8.18 -7.78
CA PHE A 277 -18.83 7.40 -7.92
C PHE A 277 -17.81 8.11 -8.83
N LEU A 278 -18.19 8.44 -10.07
CA LEU A 278 -17.28 9.08 -11.02
C LEU A 278 -16.80 10.44 -10.52
N ARG A 279 -17.70 11.20 -9.93
CA ARG A 279 -17.38 12.51 -9.38
C ARG A 279 -16.37 12.39 -8.23
N SER A 280 -16.71 11.65 -7.20
CA SER A 280 -15.86 11.54 -5.98
C SER A 280 -14.50 10.92 -6.28
N THR A 281 -14.43 9.90 -7.16
CA THR A 281 -13.17 9.20 -7.44
C THR A 281 -12.30 9.87 -8.49
N ILE A 282 -12.86 10.67 -9.40
CA ILE A 282 -12.11 11.29 -10.50
C ILE A 282 -12.12 12.82 -10.37
N THR A 283 -13.30 13.46 -10.43
CA THR A 283 -13.40 14.92 -10.52
C THR A 283 -12.93 15.60 -9.23
N ASP A 284 -13.43 15.14 -8.08
CA ASP A 284 -13.09 15.73 -6.78
C ASP A 284 -11.62 15.48 -6.42
N GLN A 285 -11.06 14.34 -6.84
CA GLN A 285 -9.64 14.06 -6.68
C GLN A 285 -8.77 14.99 -7.56
N ALA A 286 -9.18 15.24 -8.80
CA ALA A 286 -8.47 16.12 -9.71
C ALA A 286 -8.57 17.60 -9.29
N ALA A 287 -9.69 17.98 -8.67
CA ALA A 287 -9.94 19.35 -8.21
C ALA A 287 -9.32 19.67 -6.84
N ARG A 288 -8.67 18.69 -6.17
CA ARG A 288 -8.03 18.94 -4.85
C ARG A 288 -7.06 20.11 -4.94
N LEU A 289 -7.21 21.04 -4.00
CA LEU A 289 -6.32 22.18 -3.87
C LEU A 289 -4.89 21.73 -3.55
N GLY A 290 -3.93 22.50 -4.06
CA GLY A 290 -2.52 22.24 -3.82
C GLY A 290 -2.18 22.28 -2.34
N SER A 291 -1.36 21.33 -1.88
CA SER A 291 -0.90 21.26 -0.49
C SER A 291 0.09 22.36 -0.13
N GLY A 292 0.55 23.16 -1.10
CA GLY A 292 1.60 24.16 -0.90
C GLY A 292 2.99 23.59 -0.62
N VAL A 293 3.15 22.25 -0.61
CA VAL A 293 4.43 21.60 -0.32
C VAL A 293 5.41 21.81 -1.48
N PRO A 294 6.59 22.41 -1.25
CA PRO A 294 7.59 22.65 -2.28
C PRO A 294 8.08 21.35 -2.93
N ILE A 295 8.47 21.43 -4.22
CA ILE A 295 9.01 20.30 -4.97
C ILE A 295 10.24 19.69 -4.28
N SER A 296 11.12 20.53 -3.71
CA SER A 296 12.30 20.06 -2.97
C SER A 296 11.94 19.14 -1.80
N VAL A 297 10.85 19.44 -1.09
CA VAL A 297 10.35 18.62 0.02
C VAL A 297 9.77 17.29 -0.50
N ARG A 298 9.04 17.31 -1.62
CA ARG A 298 8.52 16.10 -2.25
C ARG A 298 9.63 15.17 -2.72
N LEU A 299 10.68 15.75 -3.33
CA LEU A 299 11.88 15.01 -3.73
C LEU A 299 12.65 14.44 -2.53
N ALA A 300 12.71 15.20 -1.44
CA ALA A 300 13.34 14.76 -0.22
C ALA A 300 12.60 13.58 0.41
N ASN A 301 11.27 13.61 0.45
CA ASN A 301 10.48 12.45 0.87
C ASN A 301 10.79 11.21 0.02
N LEU A 302 10.84 11.35 -1.30
CA LEU A 302 11.19 10.23 -2.19
C LEU A 302 12.58 9.61 -1.91
N THR A 303 13.49 10.37 -1.35
CA THR A 303 14.85 9.90 -1.01
C THR A 303 14.99 9.48 0.45
N GLY A 304 14.02 9.77 1.31
CA GLY A 304 14.09 9.57 2.76
C GLY A 304 15.09 10.50 3.47
N ILE A 305 15.63 11.53 2.78
CA ILE A 305 16.69 12.40 3.29
C ILE A 305 16.15 13.53 4.16
N ILE A 306 14.90 13.94 4.00
CA ILE A 306 14.27 14.97 4.84
C ILE A 306 14.44 14.64 6.32
N ASP A 307 14.27 13.38 6.66
CA ASP A 307 14.28 12.92 8.02
C ASP A 307 15.68 12.97 8.65
N ILE A 308 16.72 12.98 7.82
CA ILE A 308 18.11 13.12 8.25
C ILE A 308 18.46 14.58 8.61
N LEU A 309 17.77 15.55 8.01
CA LEU A 309 18.19 16.95 7.98
C LEU A 309 17.39 17.88 8.91
N THR A 310 16.16 17.51 9.31
CA THR A 310 15.24 18.42 9.99
C THR A 310 15.33 18.44 11.50
N THR A 311 16.04 17.51 12.13
CA THR A 311 16.10 17.38 13.59
C THR A 311 17.41 17.98 14.13
N LYS A 312 17.52 19.31 14.30
CA LYS A 312 18.57 20.04 15.05
C LYS A 312 19.90 19.27 15.28
N GLY A 313 20.56 18.84 14.20
CA GLY A 313 21.83 18.11 14.25
C GLY A 313 21.74 16.64 14.65
N LYS A 314 20.54 16.05 14.77
CA LYS A 314 20.34 14.60 14.94
C LYS A 314 19.89 14.00 13.62
N ILE A 315 20.50 12.90 13.24
CA ILE A 315 20.06 12.10 12.10
C ILE A 315 18.76 11.38 12.49
N SER A 316 17.62 11.81 11.94
CA SER A 316 16.31 11.17 12.12
C SER A 316 15.77 10.75 10.77
N LEU A 317 15.30 9.52 10.65
CA LEU A 317 14.74 8.95 9.40
C LEU A 317 13.20 9.01 9.35
N ASN A 318 12.55 9.59 10.37
CA ASN A 318 11.08 9.51 10.53
C ASN A 318 10.37 10.84 10.79
N ALA A 319 10.99 11.99 10.47
CA ALA A 319 10.37 13.30 10.73
C ALA A 319 9.03 13.50 9.99
N GLY A 320 8.85 12.86 8.84
CA GLY A 320 7.59 12.90 8.09
C GLY A 320 6.39 12.35 8.86
N ALA A 321 6.57 11.26 9.60
CA ALA A 321 5.54 10.67 10.45
C ALA A 321 5.22 11.55 11.66
N HIS A 322 6.22 12.17 12.30
CA HIS A 322 6.02 13.01 13.48
C HIS A 322 5.30 14.32 13.20
N SER A 323 5.52 14.93 12.04
CA SER A 323 4.92 16.24 11.72
C SER A 323 3.43 16.16 11.41
N MET A 324 2.91 15.00 10.97
CA MET A 324 1.49 14.82 10.69
C MET A 324 0.66 14.48 11.92
N PHE A 325 1.21 13.71 12.86
CA PHE A 325 0.50 13.30 14.09
C PHE A 325 0.48 14.37 15.19
N SER A 326 1.40 15.30 15.18
CA SER A 326 1.44 16.37 16.19
C SER A 326 0.47 17.53 15.93
N GLY A 327 -0.38 17.47 14.88
CA GLY A 327 -1.30 18.58 14.54
C GLY A 327 -0.58 19.89 14.24
N GLY A 328 0.72 19.85 14.20
CA GLY A 328 1.57 20.99 13.84
C GLY A 328 1.48 21.20 12.33
N SER A 329 1.34 22.48 11.95
CA SER A 329 1.73 22.93 10.62
C SER A 329 2.97 22.19 10.16
N SER A 330 2.99 21.77 8.87
CA SER A 330 4.20 21.25 8.21
C SER A 330 5.43 21.94 8.81
N PRO A 331 6.46 21.21 9.24
CA PRO A 331 7.62 21.85 9.88
C PRO A 331 7.96 23.07 9.03
N ASN A 332 8.10 24.24 9.66
CA ASN A 332 8.41 25.46 8.94
C ASN A 332 9.78 25.28 8.29
N ILE A 333 9.77 24.73 7.08
CA ILE A 333 10.96 24.43 6.25
C ILE A 333 11.67 25.74 5.88
N THR A 334 11.06 26.89 6.18
CA THR A 334 11.68 28.21 6.07
C THR A 334 12.93 28.39 6.92
N GLU A 335 13.12 27.62 8.02
CA GLU A 335 14.36 27.69 8.82
C GLU A 335 15.50 26.79 8.28
N THR A 336 15.24 25.91 7.29
CA THR A 336 16.29 25.06 6.68
C THR A 336 16.90 25.65 5.41
N SER A 337 16.79 26.96 5.22
CA SER A 337 17.21 27.65 4.00
C SER A 337 18.66 27.40 3.55
N SER A 338 19.58 27.08 4.47
CA SER A 338 20.97 26.75 4.15
C SER A 338 21.18 25.32 3.63
N LEU A 339 20.24 24.39 3.87
CA LEU A 339 20.34 22.97 3.49
C LEU A 339 19.31 22.57 2.42
N GLY A 340 18.47 23.49 1.96
CA GLY A 340 17.40 23.22 0.99
C GLY A 340 17.86 22.69 -0.39
N TRP A 341 19.15 22.79 -0.71
CA TRP A 341 19.76 22.23 -1.89
C TRP A 341 20.12 20.75 -1.78
N LEU A 342 20.29 20.22 -0.55
CA LEU A 342 20.72 18.83 -0.33
C LEU A 342 19.75 17.78 -0.88
N PRO A 343 18.42 17.88 -0.70
CA PRO A 343 17.47 16.95 -1.32
C PRO A 343 17.54 16.97 -2.85
N VAL A 344 17.72 18.16 -3.42
CA VAL A 344 17.89 18.32 -4.87
C VAL A 344 19.20 17.67 -5.32
N ALA A 345 20.29 17.93 -4.62
CA ALA A 345 21.60 17.31 -4.91
C ALA A 345 21.56 15.78 -4.76
N ALA A 346 20.90 15.27 -3.72
CA ALA A 346 20.70 13.84 -3.53
C ALA A 346 19.88 13.21 -4.68
N THR A 347 18.79 13.87 -5.08
CA THR A 347 17.98 13.40 -6.22
C THR A 347 18.76 13.43 -7.52
N VAL A 348 19.51 14.49 -7.78
CA VAL A 348 20.39 14.60 -8.97
C VAL A 348 21.47 13.53 -8.94
N SER A 349 22.13 13.32 -7.78
CA SER A 349 23.13 12.27 -7.60
C SER A 349 22.55 10.88 -7.83
N PHE A 350 21.34 10.65 -7.34
CA PHE A 350 20.60 9.41 -7.52
C PHE A 350 20.26 9.16 -8.99
N ILE A 351 19.75 10.17 -9.70
CA ILE A 351 19.49 10.11 -11.15
C ILE A 351 20.81 9.88 -11.92
N ALA A 352 21.88 10.56 -11.54
CA ALA A 352 23.20 10.39 -12.15
C ALA A 352 23.74 8.97 -11.95
N LEU A 353 23.62 8.40 -10.75
CA LEU A 353 24.01 7.01 -10.47
C LEU A 353 23.22 6.01 -11.31
N ILE A 354 21.92 6.23 -11.47
CA ILE A 354 21.09 5.41 -12.36
C ILE A 354 21.57 5.56 -13.81
N ALA A 355 21.73 6.79 -14.29
CA ALA A 355 22.18 7.07 -15.64
C ALA A 355 23.56 6.47 -15.93
N VAL A 356 24.53 6.69 -15.04
CA VAL A 356 25.87 6.10 -15.14
C VAL A 356 25.80 4.57 -15.16
N GLY A 357 25.03 3.96 -14.26
CA GLY A 357 24.85 2.51 -14.24
C GLY A 357 24.32 1.98 -15.58
N TYR A 358 23.31 2.66 -16.16
CA TYR A 358 22.69 2.23 -17.41
C TYR A 358 23.53 2.56 -18.66
N THR A 359 24.37 3.58 -18.63
CA THR A 359 25.26 3.96 -19.76
C THR A 359 26.61 3.26 -19.72
N TRP A 360 27.10 2.84 -18.53
CA TRP A 360 28.42 2.21 -18.35
C TRP A 360 28.57 0.89 -19.09
N GLN A 361 27.50 0.14 -19.26
CA GLN A 361 27.53 -1.09 -20.07
C GLN A 361 26.77 -0.87 -21.38
N SER A 362 27.42 -1.13 -22.48
CA SER A 362 26.84 -1.09 -23.83
C SER A 362 25.81 -2.19 -24.14
N ARG A 363 25.34 -2.92 -23.10
CA ARG A 363 24.28 -3.94 -23.25
C ARG A 363 22.89 -3.31 -23.38
N ARG A 364 22.05 -3.95 -24.18
CA ARG A 364 20.64 -3.55 -24.30
C ARG A 364 19.87 -3.84 -23.01
N LEU A 365 19.03 -2.90 -22.59
CA LEU A 365 18.13 -3.06 -21.46
C LEU A 365 17.11 -4.17 -21.75
N SER A 366 16.82 -4.98 -20.74
CA SER A 366 15.71 -5.95 -20.78
C SER A 366 14.36 -5.25 -20.73
N GLN A 367 13.30 -5.93 -21.16
CA GLN A 367 11.93 -5.38 -21.10
C GLN A 367 11.51 -5.03 -19.66
N LEU A 368 11.96 -5.80 -18.65
CA LEU A 368 11.72 -5.49 -17.24
C LEU A 368 12.43 -4.21 -16.80
N GLU A 369 13.66 -3.96 -17.28
CA GLU A 369 14.39 -2.72 -16.96
C GLU A 369 13.70 -1.50 -17.60
N TRP A 370 13.22 -1.62 -18.82
CA TRP A 370 12.43 -0.58 -19.46
C TRP A 370 11.13 -0.31 -18.68
N LEU A 371 10.47 -1.37 -18.20
CA LEU A 371 9.27 -1.21 -17.37
C LEU A 371 9.60 -0.50 -16.06
N SER A 372 10.61 -0.96 -15.32
CA SER A 372 10.94 -0.38 -14.01
C SER A 372 11.36 1.09 -14.15
N LEU A 373 12.20 1.42 -15.14
CA LEU A 373 12.62 2.79 -15.40
C LEU A 373 11.45 3.68 -15.83
N GLY A 374 10.64 3.23 -16.78
CA GLY A 374 9.48 3.98 -17.25
C GLY A 374 8.45 4.21 -16.15
N THR A 375 8.18 3.19 -15.35
CA THR A 375 7.26 3.33 -14.21
C THR A 375 7.85 4.23 -13.13
N THR A 376 9.16 4.14 -12.84
CA THR A 376 9.84 5.05 -11.91
C THR A 376 9.64 6.51 -12.33
N VAL A 377 9.90 6.81 -13.60
CA VAL A 377 9.75 8.18 -14.15
C VAL A 377 8.30 8.66 -13.99
N LEU A 378 7.32 7.85 -14.38
CA LEU A 378 5.91 8.22 -14.26
C LEU A 378 5.46 8.37 -12.79
N ALA A 379 5.90 7.48 -11.90
CA ALA A 379 5.56 7.52 -10.49
C ALA A 379 6.18 8.75 -9.78
N VAL A 380 7.45 9.03 -10.04
CA VAL A 380 8.11 10.24 -9.52
C VAL A 380 7.44 11.51 -10.08
N ALA A 381 7.15 11.53 -11.38
CA ALA A 381 6.44 12.65 -12.01
C ALA A 381 5.06 12.86 -11.38
N ALA A 382 4.31 11.79 -11.11
CA ALA A 382 3.01 11.86 -10.44
C ALA A 382 3.13 12.48 -9.04
N VAL A 383 4.09 12.04 -8.22
CA VAL A 383 4.32 12.56 -6.87
C VAL A 383 4.76 14.03 -6.89
N VAL A 384 5.62 14.40 -7.84
CA VAL A 384 6.14 15.78 -7.93
C VAL A 384 5.10 16.74 -8.49
N TRP A 385 4.31 16.33 -9.48
CA TRP A 385 3.42 17.20 -10.24
C TRP A 385 2.01 17.32 -9.67
N TYR A 386 1.54 16.29 -8.93
CA TYR A 386 0.20 16.30 -8.38
C TYR A 386 0.04 17.45 -7.37
N SER A 387 -1.06 18.23 -7.48
CA SER A 387 -1.26 19.44 -6.67
C SER A 387 -1.31 19.14 -5.17
N ALA A 388 -2.10 18.16 -4.77
CA ALA A 388 -2.22 17.72 -3.38
C ALA A 388 -1.15 16.68 -3.07
N PHE A 389 -0.15 17.02 -2.27
CA PHE A 389 0.90 16.11 -1.84
C PHE A 389 0.66 15.66 -0.39
N PHE A 390 0.75 14.35 -0.18
CA PHE A 390 0.78 13.71 1.13
C PHE A 390 2.04 12.82 1.23
N TYR A 391 2.61 12.69 2.40
CA TYR A 391 3.86 11.96 2.62
C TYR A 391 3.80 10.50 2.10
N HIS A 392 2.69 9.79 2.36
CA HIS A 392 2.50 8.40 1.94
C HIS A 392 2.53 8.19 0.42
N TYR A 393 2.44 9.27 -0.38
CA TYR A 393 2.57 9.16 -1.84
C TYR A 393 3.96 8.73 -2.28
N ALA A 394 4.99 8.95 -1.46
CA ALA A 394 6.35 8.52 -1.75
C ALA A 394 6.54 6.99 -1.67
N ASP A 395 5.60 6.25 -1.08
CA ASP A 395 5.62 4.78 -1.09
C ASP A 395 5.31 4.20 -2.49
N PHE A 396 4.47 4.85 -3.30
CA PHE A 396 4.14 4.34 -4.64
C PHE A 396 5.36 4.13 -5.54
N PRO A 397 6.33 5.04 -5.63
CA PRO A 397 7.57 4.83 -6.39
C PRO A 397 8.52 3.77 -5.80
N ALA A 398 8.40 3.41 -4.52
CA ALA A 398 9.38 2.59 -3.82
C ALA A 398 9.79 1.29 -4.53
N PRO A 399 8.86 0.40 -4.97
CA PRO A 399 9.25 -0.84 -5.65
C PRO A 399 9.91 -0.59 -7.01
N TRP A 400 9.51 0.46 -7.71
CA TRP A 400 10.05 0.82 -9.02
C TRP A 400 11.44 1.42 -8.91
N LEU A 401 11.66 2.28 -7.92
CA LEU A 401 12.97 2.79 -7.53
C LEU A 401 13.90 1.65 -7.14
N ALA A 402 13.46 0.73 -6.29
CA ALA A 402 14.25 -0.41 -5.85
C ALA A 402 14.67 -1.33 -7.02
N LEU A 403 13.75 -1.62 -7.95
CA LEU A 403 14.05 -2.40 -9.17
C LEU A 403 15.04 -1.68 -10.08
N THR A 404 14.88 -0.38 -10.27
CA THR A 404 15.74 0.45 -11.12
C THR A 404 17.14 0.57 -10.54
N LEU A 405 17.27 0.81 -9.23
CA LEU A 405 18.55 0.83 -8.52
C LEU A 405 19.25 -0.52 -8.56
N GLY A 406 18.52 -1.61 -8.32
CA GLY A 406 19.07 -2.95 -8.43
C GLY A 406 19.62 -3.22 -9.84
N GLY A 407 18.89 -2.81 -10.87
CA GLY A 407 19.34 -2.87 -12.26
C GLY A 407 20.65 -2.12 -12.49
N SER A 408 20.73 -0.87 -12.05
CA SER A 408 21.91 -0.02 -12.13
C SER A 408 23.11 -0.59 -11.37
N ALA A 409 22.91 -1.00 -10.12
CA ALA A 409 23.96 -1.63 -9.30
C ALA A 409 24.50 -2.92 -9.93
N GLY A 410 23.64 -3.71 -10.58
CA GLY A 410 24.07 -4.90 -11.32
C GLY A 410 24.95 -4.59 -12.52
N MET A 411 24.78 -3.45 -13.15
CA MET A 411 25.62 -2.99 -14.25
C MET A 411 27.00 -2.51 -13.75
N LEU A 412 27.00 -1.74 -12.66
CA LEU A 412 28.23 -1.29 -12.00
C LEU A 412 29.05 -2.48 -11.44
N ALA A 413 28.37 -3.53 -10.94
CA ALA A 413 28.99 -4.76 -10.46
C ALA A 413 29.43 -5.74 -11.59
N GLY A 414 29.54 -5.27 -12.82
CA GLY A 414 29.96 -6.09 -13.96
C GLY A 414 31.33 -6.73 -13.77
N HIS A 415 32.26 -6.06 -13.06
CA HIS A 415 33.59 -6.61 -12.77
C HIS A 415 33.54 -7.55 -11.55
N PRO A 416 33.98 -8.81 -11.67
CA PRO A 416 33.88 -9.83 -10.60
C PRO A 416 34.55 -9.43 -9.28
N SER A 417 35.67 -8.73 -9.32
CA SER A 417 36.45 -8.32 -8.14
C SER A 417 35.71 -7.32 -7.24
N TRP A 418 34.81 -6.52 -7.79
CA TRP A 418 34.08 -5.50 -7.01
C TRP A 418 32.84 -6.04 -6.32
N ARG A 419 32.31 -7.18 -6.77
CA ARG A 419 31.08 -7.77 -6.21
C ARG A 419 31.11 -7.99 -4.72
N PRO A 420 32.18 -8.58 -4.12
CA PRO A 420 32.23 -8.78 -2.66
C PRO A 420 32.22 -7.45 -1.90
N THR A 421 32.93 -6.45 -2.40
CA THR A 421 32.98 -5.12 -1.79
C THR A 421 31.63 -4.42 -1.86
N ILE A 422 30.98 -4.44 -3.03
CA ILE A 422 29.62 -3.88 -3.19
C ILE A 422 28.65 -4.57 -2.24
N ILE A 423 28.66 -5.91 -2.15
CA ILE A 423 27.79 -6.64 -1.24
C ILE A 423 28.03 -6.21 0.21
N ARG A 424 29.27 -6.10 0.65
CA ARG A 424 29.61 -5.67 2.01
C ARG A 424 29.14 -4.24 2.30
N VAL A 425 29.48 -3.29 1.44
CA VAL A 425 29.14 -1.86 1.61
C VAL A 425 27.62 -1.67 1.62
N VAL A 426 26.91 -2.29 0.66
CA VAL A 426 25.45 -2.19 0.60
C VAL A 426 24.83 -2.85 1.82
N SER A 427 25.29 -4.05 2.23
CA SER A 427 24.73 -4.72 3.42
C SER A 427 24.95 -3.90 4.69
N VAL A 428 26.13 -3.34 4.89
CA VAL A 428 26.42 -2.47 6.06
C VAL A 428 25.53 -1.23 6.03
N GLY A 429 25.42 -0.57 4.86
CA GLY A 429 24.57 0.61 4.71
C GLY A 429 23.08 0.31 5.02
N LEU A 430 22.55 -0.78 4.51
CA LEU A 430 21.17 -1.21 4.77
C LEU A 430 20.93 -1.56 6.25
N LEU A 431 21.89 -2.23 6.89
CA LEU A 431 21.80 -2.54 8.32
C LEU A 431 21.88 -1.27 9.20
N LEU A 432 22.72 -0.31 8.82
CA LEU A 432 22.77 1.00 9.50
C LEU A 432 21.46 1.75 9.36
N ILE A 433 20.87 1.81 8.16
CA ILE A 433 19.55 2.42 7.94
C ILE A 433 18.49 1.71 8.78
N ALA A 434 18.45 0.38 8.75
CA ALA A 434 17.53 -0.40 9.57
C ALA A 434 17.68 -0.13 11.08
N ALA A 435 18.93 -0.06 11.57
CA ALA A 435 19.21 0.24 12.96
C ALA A 435 18.77 1.66 13.37
N LEU A 436 18.97 2.64 12.47
CA LEU A 436 18.48 4.01 12.68
C LEU A 436 16.94 4.05 12.74
N GLN A 437 16.25 3.37 11.84
CA GLN A 437 14.78 3.29 11.85
C GLN A 437 14.24 2.65 13.13
N VAL A 438 14.84 1.53 13.56
CA VAL A 438 14.47 0.88 14.83
C VAL A 438 14.71 1.82 16.01
N ARG A 439 15.84 2.52 16.02
CA ARG A 439 16.17 3.51 17.06
C ARG A 439 15.15 4.65 17.13
N GLU A 440 14.77 5.22 15.98
CA GLU A 440 13.79 6.32 15.91
C GLU A 440 12.37 5.83 16.28
N THR A 441 12.03 4.62 15.90
CA THR A 441 10.73 4.00 16.24
C THR A 441 10.62 3.64 17.73
N PHE A 442 11.73 3.39 18.42
CA PHE A 442 11.73 2.90 19.79
C PHE A 442 10.98 3.80 20.79
N PRO A 443 11.15 5.13 20.81
CA PRO A 443 10.43 6.03 21.73
C PRO A 443 9.01 6.37 21.26
N MET A 444 8.58 5.93 20.10
CA MET A 444 7.30 6.29 19.52
C MET A 444 6.14 5.69 20.30
N GLN A 445 5.09 6.48 20.47
CA GLN A 445 3.81 6.05 21.03
C GLN A 445 2.66 6.79 20.37
N GLN A 446 1.52 6.16 20.32
CA GLN A 446 0.28 6.73 19.78
C GLN A 446 -0.79 6.76 20.86
N PRO A 447 -1.71 7.74 20.85
CA PRO A 447 -2.79 7.81 21.80
C PRO A 447 -3.76 6.65 21.59
N THR A 448 -4.30 6.13 22.71
CA THR A 448 -5.36 5.12 22.69
C THR A 448 -6.70 5.74 23.04
N ALA A 449 -7.75 5.29 22.39
CA ALA A 449 -9.10 5.81 22.59
C ALA A 449 -9.94 5.00 23.60
N GLU A 450 -9.39 3.91 24.15
CA GLU A 450 -10.13 3.01 25.07
C GLU A 450 -10.70 3.72 26.29
N ALA A 451 -9.93 4.64 26.89
CA ALA A 451 -10.39 5.42 28.04
C ALA A 451 -11.63 6.29 27.74
N MET A 452 -11.82 6.68 26.49
CA MET A 452 -12.94 7.50 26.05
C MET A 452 -14.24 6.69 25.91
N ALA A 453 -14.12 5.37 25.73
CA ALA A 453 -15.28 4.48 25.65
C ALA A 453 -16.17 4.54 26.90
N HIS A 454 -15.61 4.82 28.07
CA HIS A 454 -16.37 4.95 29.32
C HIS A 454 -17.32 6.15 29.34
N TYR A 455 -17.05 7.19 28.58
CA TYR A 455 -17.86 8.40 28.53
C TYR A 455 -18.95 8.35 27.47
N ILE A 456 -18.87 7.40 26.54
CA ILE A 456 -19.81 7.26 25.42
C ILE A 456 -20.57 5.95 25.60
N PRO A 457 -21.86 5.97 25.92
CA PRO A 457 -22.67 4.76 26.03
C PRO A 457 -22.66 3.96 24.70
N ALA A 458 -22.75 2.65 24.78
CA ALA A 458 -22.92 1.82 23.61
C ALA A 458 -24.25 2.17 22.91
N GLY A 459 -24.20 2.33 21.58
CA GLY A 459 -25.37 2.70 20.78
C GLY A 459 -25.73 4.19 20.80
N ALA A 460 -24.92 5.06 21.43
CA ALA A 460 -25.09 6.51 21.31
C ALA A 460 -24.74 7.01 19.90
N CYS A 461 -25.43 8.03 19.43
CA CYS A 461 -25.10 8.69 18.17
C CYS A 461 -23.86 9.57 18.32
N VAL A 462 -22.74 9.13 17.75
CA VAL A 462 -21.47 9.85 17.78
C VAL A 462 -21.15 10.40 16.41
N VAL A 463 -21.08 11.71 16.28
CA VAL A 463 -20.57 12.39 15.09
C VAL A 463 -19.12 12.80 15.32
N THR A 464 -18.24 12.46 14.39
CA THR A 464 -16.80 12.76 14.47
C THR A 464 -16.28 13.31 13.16
N ASP A 465 -15.24 14.14 13.24
CA ASP A 465 -14.44 14.54 12.08
C ASP A 465 -13.33 13.53 11.74
N GLU A 466 -13.15 12.50 12.59
CA GLU A 466 -12.11 11.48 12.43
C GLU A 466 -12.60 10.12 12.95
N VAL A 467 -13.05 9.29 12.04
CA VAL A 467 -13.68 7.98 12.36
C VAL A 467 -12.72 7.00 13.04
N SER A 468 -11.39 7.16 12.87
CA SER A 468 -10.41 6.37 13.61
C SER A 468 -10.58 6.46 15.14
N LEU A 469 -11.11 7.60 15.66
CA LEU A 469 -11.43 7.79 17.07
C LEU A 469 -12.50 6.80 17.57
N THR A 470 -13.61 6.69 16.83
CA THR A 470 -14.72 5.82 17.19
C THR A 470 -14.40 4.35 16.96
N ILE A 471 -13.61 4.01 15.94
CA ILE A 471 -13.15 2.64 15.71
C ILE A 471 -12.18 2.20 16.82
N ALA A 472 -11.20 3.03 17.18
CA ALA A 472 -10.21 2.72 18.22
C ALA A 472 -10.79 2.69 19.65
N SER A 473 -12.02 3.16 19.83
CA SER A 473 -12.76 3.13 21.12
C SER A 473 -13.91 2.13 21.15
N ASP A 474 -14.13 1.35 20.09
CA ASP A 474 -15.26 0.44 19.94
C ASP A 474 -16.62 1.15 20.06
N ARG A 475 -16.75 2.32 19.42
CA ARG A 475 -17.96 3.15 19.39
C ARG A 475 -18.43 3.51 17.97
N PHE A 476 -17.93 2.76 16.97
CA PHE A 476 -18.31 2.96 15.58
C PHE A 476 -19.52 2.12 15.16
N ASP A 477 -19.67 0.91 15.71
CA ASP A 477 -20.74 -0.02 15.38
C ASP A 477 -22.09 0.38 15.99
N ASN A 478 -23.17 -0.16 15.43
CA ASN A 478 -24.53 0.00 15.94
C ASN A 478 -25.04 1.46 15.95
N LEU A 479 -24.94 2.13 14.80
CA LEU A 479 -25.53 3.46 14.63
C LEU A 479 -27.04 3.42 14.96
N PRO A 480 -27.53 4.26 15.89
CA PRO A 480 -28.96 4.36 16.16
C PRO A 480 -29.68 4.95 14.94
N ALA A 481 -30.96 4.62 14.80
CA ALA A 481 -31.79 5.11 13.71
C ALA A 481 -31.77 6.65 13.66
N GLY A 482 -31.45 7.19 12.49
CA GLY A 482 -31.38 8.63 12.25
C GLY A 482 -30.05 9.29 12.58
N CYS A 483 -29.08 8.56 13.14
CA CYS A 483 -27.70 9.03 13.29
C CYS A 483 -27.03 9.17 11.91
N PRO A 484 -26.30 10.25 11.63
CA PRO A 484 -25.62 10.42 10.36
C PRO A 484 -24.50 9.40 10.17
N ASP A 485 -24.47 8.73 9.02
CA ASP A 485 -23.41 7.78 8.68
C ASP A 485 -22.26 8.52 7.99
N ILE A 486 -21.37 9.14 8.76
CA ILE A 486 -20.22 9.87 8.29
C ILE A 486 -18.98 9.00 8.45
N VAL A 487 -18.52 8.39 7.35
CA VAL A 487 -17.31 7.56 7.33
C VAL A 487 -16.08 8.39 6.95
N ASP A 488 -16.23 9.32 6.02
CA ASP A 488 -15.19 10.24 5.55
C ASP A 488 -15.72 11.67 5.59
N SER A 489 -15.37 12.41 6.62
CA SER A 489 -15.85 13.78 6.83
C SER A 489 -15.34 14.75 5.75
N LEU A 490 -14.14 14.51 5.20
CA LEU A 490 -13.62 15.27 4.06
C LEU A 490 -14.43 14.98 2.80
N ALA A 491 -14.66 13.71 2.49
CA ALA A 491 -15.48 13.30 1.35
C ALA A 491 -16.92 13.82 1.46
N ALA A 492 -17.50 13.74 2.66
CA ALA A 492 -18.84 14.25 2.92
C ALA A 492 -18.96 15.74 2.59
N THR A 493 -17.98 16.54 3.00
CA THR A 493 -17.95 17.97 2.65
C THR A 493 -17.76 18.18 1.13
N LEU A 494 -16.86 17.44 0.49
CA LEU A 494 -16.63 17.55 -0.95
C LEU A 494 -17.88 17.19 -1.77
N VAL A 495 -18.61 16.15 -1.36
CA VAL A 495 -19.85 15.74 -2.03
C VAL A 495 -20.94 16.80 -1.89
N LEU A 496 -21.10 17.39 -0.68
CA LEU A 496 -22.08 18.44 -0.44
C LEU A 496 -21.76 19.74 -1.18
N SER A 497 -20.49 20.05 -1.38
CA SER A 497 -19.99 21.33 -1.94
C SER A 497 -19.64 21.26 -3.42
N ASP A 498 -20.01 20.17 -4.09
CA ASP A 498 -19.65 19.99 -5.49
C ASP A 498 -18.13 20.00 -5.76
N GLY A 499 -17.34 19.36 -4.87
CA GLY A 499 -15.89 19.21 -5.00
C GLY A 499 -15.08 20.37 -4.38
N VAL A 500 -15.74 21.33 -3.72
CA VAL A 500 -15.06 22.45 -3.06
C VAL A 500 -14.66 22.03 -1.64
N SER A 501 -13.36 22.07 -1.32
CA SER A 501 -12.89 21.81 0.06
C SER A 501 -13.21 22.99 0.99
N VAL A 502 -13.17 22.75 2.31
CA VAL A 502 -13.32 23.84 3.30
C VAL A 502 -12.30 24.96 3.07
N GLN A 503 -11.07 24.62 2.70
CA GLN A 503 -10.01 25.59 2.36
C GLN A 503 -10.29 26.32 1.04
N GLY A 504 -11.07 25.73 0.14
CA GLY A 504 -11.54 26.33 -1.11
C GLY A 504 -12.80 27.19 -0.96
N GLY A 505 -13.38 27.27 0.25
CA GLY A 505 -14.53 28.10 0.51
C GLY A 505 -15.85 27.34 0.77
N ALA A 506 -15.83 26.01 0.96
CA ALA A 506 -17.05 25.25 1.30
C ALA A 506 -17.75 25.76 2.57
N ASN A 507 -17.00 26.37 3.51
CA ASN A 507 -17.56 27.03 4.67
C ASN A 507 -18.31 28.35 4.37
N GLN A 508 -18.22 28.88 3.15
CA GLN A 508 -18.99 30.04 2.69
C GLN A 508 -20.28 29.61 1.98
N MET A 509 -20.49 28.30 1.79
CA MET A 509 -21.68 27.75 1.11
C MET A 509 -22.77 27.45 2.16
N PRO A 510 -23.90 28.21 2.18
CA PRO A 510 -24.93 28.08 3.22
C PRO A 510 -25.50 26.66 3.34
N ASP A 511 -25.73 25.98 2.21
CA ASP A 511 -26.32 24.64 2.17
C ASP A 511 -25.39 23.59 2.79
N VAL A 512 -24.09 23.70 2.54
CA VAL A 512 -23.06 22.81 3.11
C VAL A 512 -22.98 22.98 4.63
N VAL A 513 -22.98 24.22 5.09
CA VAL A 513 -22.98 24.56 6.52
C VAL A 513 -24.28 24.08 7.21
N ALA A 514 -25.43 24.27 6.56
CA ALA A 514 -26.73 23.82 7.06
C ALA A 514 -26.82 22.28 7.16
N ALA A 515 -26.30 21.56 6.18
CA ALA A 515 -26.21 20.09 6.20
C ALA A 515 -25.36 19.61 7.39
N TRP A 516 -24.18 20.17 7.60
CA TRP A 516 -23.33 19.84 8.74
C TRP A 516 -23.98 20.20 10.07
N ARG A 517 -24.63 21.36 10.17
CA ARG A 517 -25.43 21.73 11.36
C ARG A 517 -26.51 20.70 11.64
N THR A 518 -27.21 20.20 10.62
CA THR A 518 -28.23 19.16 10.75
C THR A 518 -27.64 17.86 11.26
N TRP A 519 -26.49 17.43 10.71
CA TRP A 519 -25.80 16.21 11.16
C TRP A 519 -25.32 16.32 12.60
N LEU A 520 -24.61 17.39 12.94
CA LEU A 520 -24.21 17.66 14.33
C LEU A 520 -25.43 17.74 15.27
N GLY A 521 -26.55 18.31 14.76
CA GLY A 521 -27.80 18.42 15.48
C GLY A 521 -28.48 17.08 15.80
N LYS A 522 -28.10 15.98 15.21
CA LYS A 522 -28.61 14.63 15.51
C LYS A 522 -27.72 13.86 16.50
N ALA A 523 -26.50 14.31 16.75
CA ALA A 523 -25.54 13.63 17.59
C ALA A 523 -25.89 13.74 19.09
N ASP A 524 -25.74 12.67 19.85
CA ASP A 524 -25.71 12.70 21.32
C ASP A 524 -24.33 13.17 21.79
N TYR A 525 -23.30 12.72 21.10
CA TYR A 525 -21.90 13.07 21.32
C TYR A 525 -21.25 13.56 20.05
N VAL A 526 -20.40 14.58 20.16
CA VAL A 526 -19.53 15.03 19.07
C VAL A 526 -18.09 14.86 19.52
N TRP A 527 -17.31 14.11 18.73
CA TRP A 527 -15.90 13.86 19.04
C TRP A 527 -15.02 14.44 17.95
N LEU A 528 -14.33 15.55 18.28
CA LEU A 528 -13.47 16.26 17.34
C LEU A 528 -12.00 15.91 17.57
N SER A 529 -11.26 15.63 16.51
CA SER A 529 -9.84 15.32 16.59
C SER A 529 -9.03 16.47 17.19
N ALA A 530 -7.94 16.14 17.90
CA ALA A 530 -7.03 17.15 18.48
C ALA A 530 -6.29 17.96 17.43
N SER A 531 -6.24 17.46 16.19
CA SER A 531 -5.56 18.14 15.09
C SER A 531 -6.38 19.34 14.60
N HIS A 532 -5.69 20.40 14.17
CA HIS A 532 -6.30 21.53 13.44
C HIS A 532 -7.01 21.07 12.16
N GLY A 533 -6.97 19.77 11.85
CA GLY A 533 -7.67 19.10 10.76
C GLY A 533 -9.20 19.24 10.81
N SER A 534 -9.81 19.35 11.99
CA SER A 534 -11.26 19.58 12.14
C SER A 534 -11.75 20.80 11.35
N ARG A 535 -10.94 21.88 11.33
CA ARG A 535 -11.23 23.09 10.54
C ARG A 535 -11.10 22.89 9.03
N ARG A 536 -10.52 21.78 8.58
CA ARG A 536 -10.38 21.45 7.15
C ARG A 536 -11.43 20.47 6.67
N ARG A 537 -12.13 19.81 7.60
CA ARG A 537 -13.10 18.73 7.30
C ARG A 537 -14.53 19.19 7.50
N ILE A 538 -14.81 19.83 8.65
CA ILE A 538 -16.12 20.44 8.95
C ILE A 538 -16.07 21.92 8.57
N PRO A 539 -17.07 22.45 7.84
CA PRO A 539 -17.09 23.83 7.36
C PRO A 539 -17.51 24.81 8.47
N TRP A 540 -16.64 24.96 9.48
CA TRP A 540 -16.87 25.84 10.62
C TRP A 540 -17.01 27.31 10.17
N THR A 541 -18.10 27.94 10.61
CA THR A 541 -18.33 29.38 10.53
C THR A 541 -18.47 29.93 11.95
N PRO A 542 -18.37 31.26 12.18
CA PRO A 542 -18.65 31.83 13.49
C PRO A 542 -20.05 31.44 14.03
N ALA A 543 -21.08 31.50 13.17
CA ALA A 543 -22.45 31.16 13.52
C ALA A 543 -22.62 29.66 13.87
N LEU A 544 -21.98 28.76 13.09
CA LEU A 544 -22.01 27.32 13.40
C LEU A 544 -21.29 27.03 14.71
N SER A 545 -20.16 27.70 14.96
CA SER A 545 -19.39 27.53 16.20
C SER A 545 -20.13 28.04 17.43
N GLU A 546 -20.81 29.18 17.31
CA GLU A 546 -21.66 29.73 18.39
C GLU A 546 -22.81 28.79 18.71
N TRP A 547 -23.56 28.36 17.69
CA TRP A 547 -24.63 27.37 17.87
C TRP A 547 -24.11 26.06 18.49
N PHE A 548 -22.96 25.58 18.03
CA PHE A 548 -22.35 24.35 18.58
C PHE A 548 -22.02 24.49 20.07
N ASN A 549 -21.39 25.61 20.46
CA ASN A 549 -21.04 25.87 21.85
C ASN A 549 -22.26 26.08 22.76
N ALA A 550 -23.40 26.54 22.21
CA ALA A 550 -24.66 26.63 22.90
C ALA A 550 -25.39 25.28 23.05
N THR A 551 -25.11 24.33 22.14
CA THR A 551 -25.80 23.03 22.06
C THR A 551 -25.02 21.92 22.76
N PHE A 552 -23.71 21.99 22.80
CA PHE A 552 -22.83 20.96 23.33
C PHE A 552 -21.90 21.48 24.41
N THR A 553 -21.74 20.69 25.46
CA THR A 553 -20.78 20.97 26.54
C THR A 553 -19.56 20.05 26.41
N LYS A 554 -18.37 20.61 26.56
CA LYS A 554 -17.12 19.87 26.53
C LYS A 554 -17.00 18.99 27.78
N LEU A 555 -16.81 17.68 27.59
CA LEU A 555 -16.64 16.71 28.69
C LEU A 555 -15.22 16.66 29.26
N GLY A 556 -14.25 17.33 28.64
CA GLY A 556 -12.85 17.36 29.05
C GLY A 556 -11.91 17.12 27.87
N SER A 557 -10.64 17.45 28.07
CA SER A 557 -9.55 17.00 27.19
C SER A 557 -8.88 15.84 27.89
N TYR A 558 -8.95 14.66 27.31
CA TYR A 558 -8.25 13.50 27.83
C TYR A 558 -6.89 13.45 27.14
N GLN A 559 -6.16 12.42 27.18
CA GLN A 559 -4.78 12.32 26.70
C GLN A 559 -4.44 13.19 25.47
N PRO A 560 -3.27 13.84 25.38
CA PRO A 560 -2.85 14.53 24.18
C PRO A 560 -2.98 13.62 22.94
N GLY A 561 -3.69 14.07 21.91
CA GLY A 561 -3.91 13.32 20.68
C GLY A 561 -5.22 12.53 20.59
N THR A 562 -6.05 12.46 21.65
CA THR A 562 -7.37 11.79 21.61
C THR A 562 -8.53 12.71 21.24
N GLY A 563 -8.27 13.98 20.93
CA GLY A 563 -9.30 14.93 20.55
C GLY A 563 -10.09 15.50 21.70
N GLN A 564 -11.23 16.09 21.38
CA GLN A 564 -12.14 16.75 22.32
C GLN A 564 -13.54 16.14 22.18
N LEU A 565 -14.05 15.61 23.29
CA LEU A 565 -15.40 15.04 23.37
C LEU A 565 -16.37 16.07 23.91
N TYR A 566 -17.53 16.16 23.27
CA TYR A 566 -18.63 17.03 23.63
C TYR A 566 -19.90 16.19 23.79
N VAL A 567 -20.73 16.53 24.75
CA VAL A 567 -22.06 15.94 24.97
C VAL A 567 -23.13 17.00 24.75
N ARG A 568 -24.27 16.60 24.20
CA ARG A 568 -25.42 17.45 24.03
C ARG A 568 -25.93 17.93 25.38
N VAL A 569 -26.16 19.24 25.48
CA VAL A 569 -26.84 19.80 26.66
C VAL A 569 -28.29 19.35 26.62
N THR A 570 -28.65 18.41 27.50
CA THR A 570 -30.08 18.12 27.79
C THR A 570 -30.64 19.30 28.58
N THR A 571 -31.40 20.17 27.93
CA THR A 571 -32.26 21.09 28.68
C THR A 571 -33.14 20.23 29.60
N PRO A 572 -33.14 20.46 30.92
CA PRO A 572 -34.12 19.79 31.79
C PRO A 572 -35.50 20.07 31.19
N SER A 573 -36.26 19.02 30.85
CA SER A 573 -37.65 19.18 30.53
C SER A 573 -38.27 19.87 31.73
N SER A 574 -38.65 21.16 31.56
CA SER A 574 -39.51 21.84 32.48
C SER A 574 -40.79 21.00 32.60
N GLY A 575 -40.84 20.17 33.68
CA GLY A 575 -42.00 19.37 34.04
C GLY A 575 -43.19 20.21 34.40
#